data_bbdc0cfb48044e8fc7878d4ed344dde5
#
_entry.id   bbdc0cfb48044e8fc7878d4ed344dde5
#
_cell.length_a   1.000
_cell.length_b   1.000
_cell.length_c   1.000
_cell.angle_alpha   90.00
_cell.angle_beta   90.00
_cell.angle_gamma   90.00
#
_symmetry.space_group_name_H-M   'P 1'
#
loop_
_entity.id
_entity.type
_entity.pdbx_description
1 polymer ?
#
loop_
_entity_poly.entity_id
_entity_poly.type
_entity_poly.pdbx_seq_one_letter_code
_entity_poly.pdbx_strand_id
1 'polypeptide(L)'
;LNLPGNNMSSRVDLKMVKDSAFQLSVQPFLGIEVFRAEISVDSVKVIDRMNKRYVADNYANLKGQTPIEFNFYNLQALFTNRLFLPGQQGISPKLYNRFKLKQDGPAAEIQVKDVMGLLYTFMADGEEKILSTCISEPSDRYALQWDYADFRLADGQPFPMRMDVQVMKDGASQGGVTLHFSRMQTDVPVKMDFSIPAKYKRITLSQIIKSLSSNKM
;
A
#
# COMPACT_ATOMS: atom_id res chain seq x y z
N LEU A 1 -4.10 -8.21 10.05
CA LEU A 1 -4.60 -8.87 8.87
C LEU A 1 -5.99 -9.45 9.18
N ASN A 2 -6.99 -8.96 8.50
CA ASN A 2 -8.38 -9.37 8.67
C ASN A 2 -8.77 -10.24 7.48
N LEU A 3 -8.76 -11.55 7.67
CA LEU A 3 -9.29 -12.51 6.70
C LEU A 3 -10.67 -12.98 7.18
N PRO A 4 -11.62 -13.33 6.28
CA PRO A 4 -12.89 -13.91 6.69
C PRO A 4 -12.67 -15.13 7.60
N GLY A 5 -13.06 -15.01 8.88
CA GLY A 5 -12.92 -16.06 9.88
C GLY A 5 -11.58 -16.16 10.60
N ASN A 6 -10.62 -15.26 10.37
CA ASN A 6 -9.35 -15.26 11.09
C ASN A 6 -8.73 -13.87 11.19
N ASN A 7 -8.59 -13.34 12.41
CA ASN A 7 -7.93 -12.07 12.68
C ASN A 7 -6.54 -12.33 13.27
N MET A 8 -5.51 -11.95 12.55
CA MET A 8 -4.12 -12.06 13.00
C MET A 8 -3.54 -10.67 13.29
N SER A 9 -2.95 -10.52 14.47
CA SER A 9 -2.18 -9.32 14.82
C SER A 9 -0.69 -9.62 14.76
N SER A 10 0.07 -8.70 14.20
CA SER A 10 1.53 -8.82 14.09
C SER A 10 2.18 -7.46 14.28
N ARG A 11 3.35 -7.44 14.90
CA ARG A 11 4.20 -6.26 14.85
C ARG A 11 4.78 -6.11 13.44
N VAL A 12 4.74 -4.88 12.93
CA VAL A 12 5.32 -4.53 11.64
C VAL A 12 6.23 -3.32 11.83
N ASP A 13 7.47 -3.42 11.36
CA ASP A 13 8.38 -2.29 11.25
C ASP A 13 8.37 -1.80 9.79
N LEU A 14 7.96 -0.56 9.58
CA LEU A 14 7.99 0.12 8.28
C LEU A 14 9.13 1.12 8.27
N LYS A 15 10.04 0.98 7.32
CA LYS A 15 11.10 1.94 7.01
C LYS A 15 10.84 2.52 5.64
N MET A 16 10.98 3.84 5.50
CA MET A 16 10.79 4.52 4.21
C MET A 16 11.89 5.52 3.97
N VAL A 17 12.48 5.48 2.78
CA VAL A 17 13.33 6.54 2.23
C VAL A 17 12.58 7.13 1.04
N LYS A 18 12.20 8.40 1.17
CA LYS A 18 11.41 9.11 0.18
C LYS A 18 12.02 8.98 -1.22
N ASP A 19 11.15 8.71 -2.20
CA ASP A 19 11.49 8.58 -3.61
C ASP A 19 12.58 7.54 -3.93
N SER A 20 12.80 6.58 -3.03
CA SER A 20 13.81 5.53 -3.16
C SER A 20 13.25 4.14 -2.88
N ALA A 21 12.92 3.85 -1.63
CA ALA A 21 12.43 2.54 -1.24
C ALA A 21 11.65 2.58 0.08
N PHE A 22 10.85 1.57 0.31
CA PHE A 22 10.36 1.24 1.65
C PHE A 22 10.47 -0.26 1.92
N GLN A 23 10.66 -0.58 3.19
CA GLN A 23 10.83 -1.94 3.67
C GLN A 23 9.84 -2.20 4.80
N LEU A 24 9.09 -3.30 4.67
CA LEU A 24 8.19 -3.82 5.69
C LEU A 24 8.80 -5.09 6.28
N SER A 25 8.85 -5.18 7.59
CA SER A 25 9.30 -6.37 8.33
C SER A 25 8.20 -6.83 9.27
N VAL A 26 7.67 -8.04 9.06
CA VAL A 26 6.56 -8.61 9.83
C VAL A 26 7.10 -9.58 10.87
N GLN A 27 6.77 -9.33 12.14
CA GLN A 27 7.32 -10.02 13.32
C GLN A 27 6.18 -10.47 14.25
N PRO A 28 5.44 -11.56 13.95
CA PRO A 28 4.28 -11.97 14.72
C PRO A 28 4.62 -12.48 16.12
N PHE A 29 5.81 -13.07 16.32
CA PHE A 29 6.19 -13.72 17.56
C PHE A 29 7.54 -13.22 18.04
N LEU A 30 7.62 -12.74 19.28
CA LEU A 30 8.86 -12.42 20.00
C LEU A 30 9.90 -11.61 19.19
N GLY A 31 9.46 -10.78 18.26
CA GLY A 31 10.37 -10.02 17.40
C GLY A 31 11.07 -10.84 16.30
N ILE A 32 10.66 -12.09 16.08
CA ILE A 32 11.22 -12.92 15.01
C ILE A 32 10.57 -12.50 13.68
N GLU A 33 11.39 -12.06 12.74
CA GLU A 33 10.96 -11.70 11.40
C GLU A 33 10.60 -12.96 10.60
N VAL A 34 9.34 -13.05 10.19
CA VAL A 34 8.85 -14.15 9.35
C VAL A 34 8.67 -13.76 7.89
N PHE A 35 8.49 -12.45 7.64
CA PHE A 35 8.26 -11.91 6.32
C PHE A 35 8.92 -10.54 6.18
N ARG A 36 9.55 -10.29 5.04
CA ARG A 36 10.11 -8.99 4.70
C ARG A 36 9.78 -8.65 3.26
N ALA A 37 9.28 -7.43 3.04
CA ALA A 37 9.10 -6.87 1.71
C ALA A 37 9.95 -5.62 1.57
N GLU A 38 10.61 -5.47 0.43
CA GLU A 38 11.26 -4.24 -0.01
C GLU A 38 10.64 -3.83 -1.34
N ILE A 39 10.20 -2.61 -1.43
CA ILE A 39 9.59 -2.01 -2.60
C ILE A 39 10.40 -0.77 -2.94
N SER A 40 11.11 -0.81 -4.06
CA SER A 40 11.91 0.30 -4.57
C SER A 40 11.24 0.94 -5.80
N VAL A 41 11.85 1.96 -6.36
CA VAL A 41 11.31 2.64 -7.56
C VAL A 41 11.18 1.74 -8.77
N ASP A 42 11.94 0.65 -8.86
CA ASP A 42 12.03 -0.23 -10.01
C ASP A 42 11.70 -1.70 -9.72
N SER A 43 11.69 -2.11 -8.45
CA SER A 43 11.62 -3.52 -8.10
C SER A 43 10.84 -3.81 -6.83
N VAL A 44 10.35 -5.04 -6.74
CA VAL A 44 9.71 -5.62 -5.55
C VAL A 44 10.47 -6.87 -5.15
N LYS A 45 10.87 -6.93 -3.89
CA LYS A 45 11.49 -8.10 -3.29
C LYS A 45 10.71 -8.52 -2.06
N VAL A 46 10.49 -9.80 -1.91
CA VAL A 46 9.75 -10.38 -0.78
C VAL A 46 10.48 -11.62 -0.31
N ILE A 47 10.69 -11.72 1.00
CA ILE A 47 11.23 -12.92 1.66
C ILE A 47 10.16 -13.53 2.57
N ASP A 48 9.86 -14.79 2.35
CA ASP A 48 9.09 -15.65 3.24
C ASP A 48 10.06 -16.58 3.98
N ARG A 49 10.38 -16.21 5.22
CA ARG A 49 11.37 -16.95 6.04
C ARG A 49 10.82 -18.28 6.56
N MET A 50 9.50 -18.35 6.78
CA MET A 50 8.86 -19.57 7.25
C MET A 50 9.00 -20.69 6.23
N ASN A 51 8.77 -20.39 4.95
CA ASN A 51 8.82 -21.37 3.88
C ASN A 51 10.14 -21.34 3.10
N LYS A 52 11.13 -20.55 3.53
CA LYS A 52 12.45 -20.39 2.88
C LYS A 52 12.34 -20.08 1.39
N ARG A 53 11.49 -19.10 1.06
CA ARG A 53 11.19 -18.68 -0.32
C ARG A 53 11.40 -17.19 -0.49
N TYR A 54 11.58 -16.73 -1.72
CA TYR A 54 11.64 -15.32 -2.03
C TYR A 54 11.09 -15.00 -3.42
N VAL A 55 10.67 -13.75 -3.58
CA VAL A 55 10.39 -13.09 -4.86
C VAL A 55 11.42 -11.98 -5.03
N ALA A 56 11.91 -11.78 -6.24
CA ALA A 56 12.71 -10.63 -6.61
C ALA A 56 12.43 -10.34 -8.09
N ASP A 57 11.61 -9.34 -8.35
CA ASP A 57 11.20 -8.98 -9.70
C ASP A 57 11.12 -7.45 -9.87
N ASN A 58 11.26 -6.98 -11.10
CA ASN A 58 11.01 -5.60 -11.46
C ASN A 58 9.53 -5.42 -11.86
N TYR A 59 9.05 -4.16 -11.86
CA TYR A 59 7.65 -3.88 -12.22
C TYR A 59 7.29 -4.31 -13.64
N ALA A 60 8.23 -4.31 -14.59
CA ALA A 60 7.96 -4.75 -15.95
C ALA A 60 7.56 -6.23 -16.00
N ASN A 61 8.20 -7.07 -15.19
CA ASN A 61 7.86 -8.49 -15.06
C ASN A 61 6.56 -8.76 -14.29
N LEU A 62 6.14 -7.80 -13.46
CA LEU A 62 4.92 -7.90 -12.65
C LEU A 62 3.68 -7.39 -13.39
N LYS A 63 3.88 -6.69 -14.50
CA LYS A 63 2.78 -6.11 -15.30
C LYS A 63 1.81 -7.20 -15.75
N GLY A 64 0.51 -6.95 -15.52
CA GLY A 64 -0.57 -7.89 -15.83
C GLY A 64 -0.70 -9.07 -14.85
N GLN A 65 0.13 -9.18 -13.80
CA GLN A 65 0.00 -10.22 -12.77
C GLN A 65 -0.96 -9.82 -11.64
N THR A 66 -1.31 -8.55 -11.56
CA THR A 66 -2.26 -7.99 -10.57
C THR A 66 -3.33 -7.17 -11.27
N PRO A 67 -4.58 -7.15 -10.77
CA PRO A 67 -5.66 -6.34 -11.33
C PRO A 67 -5.39 -4.83 -11.28
N ILE A 68 -4.60 -4.40 -10.30
CA ILE A 68 -4.20 -3.00 -10.09
C ILE A 68 -2.69 -2.92 -10.28
N GLU A 69 -2.25 -2.11 -11.24
CA GLU A 69 -0.82 -1.86 -11.46
C GLU A 69 -0.33 -0.80 -10.46
N PHE A 70 0.25 -1.27 -9.37
CA PHE A 70 0.92 -0.39 -8.44
C PHE A 70 2.34 -0.08 -8.92
N ASN A 71 2.72 1.18 -8.86
CA ASN A 71 4.10 1.61 -8.89
C ASN A 71 4.54 2.12 -7.51
N PHE A 72 5.83 2.28 -7.35
CA PHE A 72 6.40 2.76 -6.09
C PHE A 72 5.78 4.09 -5.63
N TYR A 73 5.62 5.07 -6.53
CA TYR A 73 5.16 6.41 -6.20
C TYR A 73 3.69 6.44 -5.75
N ASN A 74 2.85 5.62 -6.37
CA ASN A 74 1.44 5.48 -5.96
C ASN A 74 1.34 4.85 -4.56
N LEU A 75 2.13 3.80 -4.30
CA LEU A 75 2.18 3.18 -2.98
C LEU A 75 2.75 4.13 -1.93
N GLN A 76 3.83 4.87 -2.26
CA GLN A 76 4.37 5.89 -1.37
C GLN A 76 3.31 6.95 -1.04
N ALA A 77 2.56 7.41 -2.03
CA ALA A 77 1.50 8.39 -1.83
C ALA A 77 0.37 7.87 -0.92
N LEU A 78 -0.06 6.60 -1.10
CA LEU A 78 -1.02 5.94 -0.22
C LEU A 78 -0.52 5.88 1.22
N PHE A 79 0.72 5.44 1.45
CA PHE A 79 1.30 5.36 2.79
C PHE A 79 1.58 6.74 3.43
N THR A 80 1.75 7.79 2.63
CA THR A 80 2.02 9.14 3.13
C THR A 80 0.80 10.06 3.06
N ASN A 81 -0.40 9.52 2.80
CA ASN A 81 -1.65 10.27 2.72
C ASN A 81 -1.57 11.44 1.72
N ARG A 82 -1.15 11.17 0.51
CA ARG A 82 -1.01 12.20 -0.53
C ARG A 82 -1.86 11.89 -1.75
N LEU A 83 -2.37 12.95 -2.38
CA LEU A 83 -2.97 12.86 -3.70
C LEU A 83 -1.92 12.43 -4.71
N PHE A 84 -2.28 11.56 -5.65
CA PHE A 84 -1.39 11.13 -6.71
C PHE A 84 -2.14 10.97 -8.05
N LEU A 85 -1.39 11.07 -9.12
CA LEU A 85 -1.87 10.73 -10.46
C LEU A 85 -1.34 9.35 -10.84
N PRO A 86 -2.21 8.38 -11.14
CA PRO A 86 -1.80 7.01 -11.45
C PRO A 86 -0.75 6.97 -12.56
N GLY A 87 0.31 6.17 -12.33
CA GLY A 87 1.41 6.02 -13.27
C GLY A 87 2.41 7.18 -13.32
N GLN A 88 2.25 8.22 -12.50
CA GLN A 88 3.14 9.37 -12.47
C GLN A 88 3.93 9.43 -11.15
N GLN A 89 5.16 9.96 -11.23
CA GLN A 89 5.99 10.20 -10.05
C GLN A 89 5.46 11.35 -9.19
N GLY A 90 4.80 12.33 -9.82
CA GLY A 90 4.25 13.50 -9.13
C GLY A 90 3.18 14.19 -9.97
N ILE A 91 2.55 15.21 -9.39
CA ILE A 91 1.52 15.99 -10.06
C ILE A 91 2.10 17.37 -10.39
N SER A 92 2.32 17.65 -11.68
CA SER A 92 2.63 18.99 -12.13
C SER A 92 1.35 19.82 -12.35
N PRO A 93 1.38 21.16 -12.29
CA PRO A 93 0.20 22.00 -12.52
C PRO A 93 -0.50 21.73 -13.86
N LYS A 94 0.26 21.34 -14.89
CA LYS A 94 -0.29 20.98 -16.22
C LYS A 94 -1.20 19.74 -16.19
N LEU A 95 -1.11 18.94 -15.14
CA LEU A 95 -1.88 17.69 -14.99
C LEU A 95 -3.10 17.85 -14.07
N TYR A 96 -3.32 19.01 -13.48
CA TYR A 96 -4.47 19.24 -12.60
C TYR A 96 -5.80 19.04 -13.30
N ASN A 97 -5.89 19.34 -14.61
CA ASN A 97 -7.07 19.11 -15.42
C ASN A 97 -7.45 17.62 -15.62
N ARG A 98 -6.56 16.70 -15.24
CA ARG A 98 -6.85 15.27 -15.24
C ARG A 98 -7.81 14.88 -14.12
N PHE A 99 -7.86 15.67 -13.06
CA PHE A 99 -8.73 15.43 -11.91
C PHE A 99 -10.10 16.08 -12.14
N LYS A 100 -11.13 15.33 -11.74
CA LYS A 100 -12.48 15.87 -11.58
C LYS A 100 -12.67 16.18 -10.11
N LEU A 101 -13.01 17.41 -9.79
CA LEU A 101 -13.26 17.86 -8.43
C LEU A 101 -14.77 18.09 -8.27
N LYS A 102 -15.34 17.51 -7.23
CA LYS A 102 -16.67 17.83 -6.72
C LYS A 102 -16.51 18.25 -5.27
N GLN A 103 -16.94 19.46 -4.96
CA GLN A 103 -16.85 20.01 -3.61
C GLN A 103 -18.25 20.16 -3.02
N ASP A 104 -18.42 19.77 -1.77
CA ASP A 104 -19.65 19.92 -1.00
C ASP A 104 -19.28 20.41 0.41
N GLY A 105 -19.45 21.71 0.64
CA GLY A 105 -18.98 22.36 1.85
C GLY A 105 -17.46 22.20 2.05
N PRO A 106 -17.03 21.74 3.23
CA PRO A 106 -15.60 21.51 3.50
C PRO A 106 -15.06 20.21 2.90
N ALA A 107 -15.92 19.29 2.46
CA ALA A 107 -15.53 18.02 1.88
C ALA A 107 -15.28 18.16 0.36
N ALA A 108 -14.30 17.43 -0.12
CA ALA A 108 -13.98 17.36 -1.54
C ALA A 108 -13.83 15.91 -2.01
N GLU A 109 -14.52 15.58 -3.08
CA GLU A 109 -14.32 14.34 -3.83
C GLU A 109 -13.46 14.63 -5.05
N ILE A 110 -12.31 13.99 -5.14
CA ILE A 110 -11.35 14.16 -6.23
C ILE A 110 -11.25 12.84 -6.98
N GLN A 111 -11.51 12.86 -8.27
CA GLN A 111 -11.51 11.66 -9.10
C GLN A 111 -10.52 11.75 -10.24
N VAL A 112 -9.88 10.63 -10.56
CA VAL A 112 -9.07 10.47 -11.77
C VAL A 112 -9.16 9.04 -12.29
N LYS A 113 -9.10 8.87 -13.61
CA LYS A 113 -9.00 7.56 -14.26
C LYS A 113 -7.59 7.35 -14.80
N ASP A 114 -7.09 6.13 -14.65
CA ASP A 114 -5.85 5.72 -15.32
C ASP A 114 -6.11 5.26 -16.78
N VAL A 115 -5.03 4.84 -17.44
CA VAL A 115 -5.10 4.37 -18.84
C VAL A 115 -5.80 3.02 -19.01
N MET A 116 -5.95 2.26 -17.93
CA MET A 116 -6.66 0.98 -17.92
C MET A 116 -8.14 1.15 -17.55
N GLY A 117 -8.55 2.37 -17.22
CA GLY A 117 -9.93 2.70 -16.85
C GLY A 117 -10.23 2.55 -15.36
N LEU A 118 -9.25 2.20 -14.52
CA LEU A 118 -9.44 2.20 -13.07
C LEU A 118 -9.79 3.60 -12.60
N LEU A 119 -10.83 3.70 -11.76
CA LEU A 119 -11.24 4.95 -11.13
C LEU A 119 -10.61 5.07 -9.75
N TYR A 120 -9.90 6.16 -9.54
CA TYR A 120 -9.32 6.56 -8.26
C TYR A 120 -10.18 7.69 -7.70
N THR A 121 -10.76 7.47 -6.54
CA THR A 121 -11.59 8.45 -5.83
C THR A 121 -10.92 8.76 -4.48
N PHE A 122 -10.60 10.03 -4.27
CA PHE A 122 -10.03 10.52 -3.02
C PHE A 122 -11.08 11.40 -2.34
N MET A 123 -11.36 11.11 -1.08
CA MET A 123 -12.21 11.96 -0.24
C MET A 123 -11.31 12.78 0.68
N ALA A 124 -11.39 14.10 0.57
CA ALA A 124 -10.61 15.03 1.39
C ALA A 124 -11.54 15.85 2.30
N ASP A 125 -11.01 16.28 3.44
CA ASP A 125 -11.69 17.22 4.34
C ASP A 125 -11.27 18.68 4.06
N GLY A 126 -11.83 19.61 4.83
CA GLY A 126 -11.51 21.04 4.71
C GLY A 126 -10.12 21.43 5.23
N GLU A 127 -9.37 20.48 5.80
CA GLU A 127 -8.00 20.67 6.29
C GLU A 127 -6.96 19.98 5.38
N GLU A 128 -7.35 19.69 4.14
CA GLU A 128 -6.49 19.05 3.10
C GLU A 128 -6.02 17.62 3.44
N LYS A 129 -6.68 16.93 4.39
CA LYS A 129 -6.41 15.54 4.71
C LYS A 129 -7.21 14.63 3.78
N ILE A 130 -6.60 13.61 3.22
CA ILE A 130 -7.32 12.55 2.53
C ILE A 130 -7.90 11.62 3.59
N LEU A 131 -9.22 11.51 3.66
CA LEU A 131 -9.91 10.63 4.59
C LEU A 131 -10.03 9.22 4.04
N SER A 132 -10.14 9.08 2.72
CA SER A 132 -10.13 7.78 2.07
C SER A 132 -9.64 7.86 0.62
N THR A 133 -9.13 6.72 0.13
CA THR A 133 -8.81 6.49 -1.28
C THR A 133 -9.46 5.18 -1.71
N CYS A 134 -10.35 5.24 -2.70
CA CYS A 134 -10.94 4.07 -3.31
C CYS A 134 -10.39 3.90 -4.73
N ILE A 135 -9.95 2.70 -5.08
CA ILE A 135 -9.50 2.34 -6.43
C ILE A 135 -10.42 1.25 -6.92
N SER A 136 -11.29 1.54 -7.88
CA SER A 136 -12.26 0.60 -8.42
C SER A 136 -12.03 0.31 -9.90
N GLU A 137 -12.36 -0.91 -10.30
CA GLU A 137 -12.34 -1.29 -11.71
C GLU A 137 -13.57 -0.72 -12.45
N PRO A 138 -13.55 -0.67 -13.80
CA PRO A 138 -14.65 -0.09 -14.58
C PRO A 138 -16.01 -0.74 -14.36
N SER A 139 -16.04 -2.02 -13.99
CA SER A 139 -17.28 -2.74 -13.66
C SER A 139 -17.75 -2.53 -12.22
N ASP A 140 -16.98 -1.82 -11.42
CA ASP A 140 -17.20 -1.58 -9.98
C ASP A 140 -17.39 -2.87 -9.15
N ARG A 141 -16.98 -3.99 -9.72
CA ARG A 141 -17.09 -5.29 -9.07
C ARG A 141 -16.00 -5.50 -8.01
N TYR A 142 -14.78 -5.03 -8.31
CA TYR A 142 -13.66 -5.07 -7.38
C TYR A 142 -13.17 -3.67 -7.07
N ALA A 143 -12.88 -3.42 -5.80
CA ALA A 143 -12.25 -2.19 -5.35
C ALA A 143 -11.24 -2.45 -4.25
N LEU A 144 -10.25 -1.56 -4.14
CA LEU A 144 -9.38 -1.42 -3.00
C LEU A 144 -9.79 -0.15 -2.25
N GLN A 145 -10.30 -0.31 -1.04
CA GLN A 145 -10.65 0.78 -0.14
C GLN A 145 -9.51 0.98 0.85
N TRP A 146 -9.08 2.25 1.02
CA TRP A 146 -8.02 2.64 1.93
C TRP A 146 -8.50 3.84 2.75
N ASP A 147 -8.85 3.61 4.01
CA ASP A 147 -9.37 4.61 4.92
C ASP A 147 -8.27 5.07 5.89
N TYR A 148 -8.28 6.36 6.22
CA TYR A 148 -7.28 7.00 7.06
C TYR A 148 -7.93 7.63 8.29
N ALA A 149 -7.33 7.42 9.46
CA ALA A 149 -7.84 7.94 10.72
C ALA A 149 -6.73 8.29 11.71
N ASP A 150 -7.11 8.84 12.86
CA ASP A 150 -6.22 9.14 13.98
C ASP A 150 -5.04 10.03 13.59
N PHE A 151 -5.31 11.11 12.86
CA PHE A 151 -4.29 12.03 12.38
C PHE A 151 -3.54 12.71 13.51
N ARG A 152 -2.21 12.70 13.41
CA ARG A 152 -1.29 13.41 14.30
C ARG A 152 -0.28 14.19 13.47
N LEU A 153 0.26 15.25 14.05
CA LEU A 153 1.36 15.97 13.39
C LEU A 153 2.65 15.16 13.46
N ALA A 154 3.24 14.98 12.31
CA ALA A 154 4.55 14.39 12.12
C ALA A 154 5.37 15.37 11.30
N ASP A 155 6.38 15.97 11.90
CA ASP A 155 7.20 17.00 11.29
C ASP A 155 6.36 18.15 10.67
N GLY A 156 5.35 18.60 11.43
CA GLY A 156 4.43 19.67 11.01
C GLY A 156 3.40 19.28 9.95
N GLN A 157 3.38 18.02 9.49
CA GLN A 157 2.41 17.51 8.50
C GLN A 157 1.43 16.54 9.16
N PRO A 158 0.12 16.61 8.84
CA PRO A 158 -0.83 15.60 9.28
C PRO A 158 -0.44 14.22 8.73
N PHE A 159 -0.34 13.24 9.62
CA PHE A 159 -0.09 11.84 9.26
C PHE A 159 -1.12 10.94 9.93
N PRO A 160 -1.78 10.02 9.18
CA PRO A 160 -2.74 9.09 9.75
C PRO A 160 -2.03 8.00 10.56
N MET A 161 -2.29 7.92 11.85
CA MET A 161 -1.75 6.87 12.71
C MET A 161 -2.51 5.55 12.57
N ARG A 162 -3.63 5.56 11.86
CA ARG A 162 -4.41 4.37 11.51
C ARG A 162 -4.75 4.37 10.02
N MET A 163 -4.54 3.23 9.38
CA MET A 163 -4.93 2.97 8.00
C MET A 163 -5.67 1.63 7.95
N ASP A 164 -6.88 1.64 7.38
CA ASP A 164 -7.68 0.44 7.12
C ASP A 164 -7.71 0.20 5.62
N VAL A 165 -7.16 -0.94 5.19
CA VAL A 165 -7.09 -1.32 3.77
C VAL A 165 -7.93 -2.55 3.56
N GLN A 166 -8.89 -2.49 2.64
CA GLN A 166 -9.82 -3.58 2.37
C GLN A 166 -9.93 -3.87 0.88
N VAL A 167 -9.93 -5.14 0.54
CA VAL A 167 -10.31 -5.60 -0.79
C VAL A 167 -11.81 -5.83 -0.79
N MET A 168 -12.51 -5.13 -1.69
CA MET A 168 -13.96 -5.20 -1.84
C MET A 168 -14.31 -5.99 -3.10
N LYS A 169 -15.37 -6.76 -3.03
CA LYS A 169 -15.99 -7.42 -4.18
C LYS A 169 -17.50 -7.32 -4.06
N ASP A 170 -18.15 -6.78 -5.10
CA ASP A 170 -19.61 -6.56 -5.15
C ASP A 170 -20.11 -5.83 -3.87
N GLY A 171 -19.35 -4.83 -3.39
CA GLY A 171 -19.64 -4.05 -2.19
C GLY A 171 -19.33 -4.75 -0.86
N ALA A 172 -18.90 -6.01 -0.86
CA ALA A 172 -18.59 -6.77 0.35
C ALA A 172 -17.06 -6.91 0.55
N SER A 173 -16.59 -6.75 1.81
CA SER A 173 -15.18 -6.95 2.14
C SER A 173 -14.79 -8.43 2.00
N GLN A 174 -13.71 -8.68 1.26
CA GLN A 174 -13.10 -9.99 1.08
C GLN A 174 -11.91 -10.23 2.02
N GLY A 175 -11.52 -9.20 2.75
CA GLY A 175 -10.41 -9.21 3.68
C GLY A 175 -9.61 -7.91 3.59
N GLY A 176 -8.70 -7.72 4.53
CA GLY A 176 -7.95 -6.47 4.58
C GLY A 176 -6.87 -6.48 5.65
N VAL A 177 -6.27 -5.34 5.84
CA VAL A 177 -5.28 -5.09 6.88
C VAL A 177 -5.54 -3.75 7.55
N THR A 178 -5.48 -3.73 8.88
CA THR A 178 -5.43 -2.50 9.66
C THR A 178 -4.01 -2.27 10.10
N LEU A 179 -3.46 -1.11 9.79
CA LEU A 179 -2.16 -0.64 10.25
C LEU A 179 -2.36 0.39 11.36
N HIS A 180 -1.75 0.13 12.52
CA HIS A 180 -1.67 1.09 13.63
C HIS A 180 -0.22 1.50 13.84
N PHE A 181 0.07 2.79 13.66
CA PHE A 181 1.40 3.34 13.90
C PHE A 181 1.51 3.79 15.36
N SER A 182 2.18 2.99 16.19
CA SER A 182 2.38 3.32 17.61
C SER A 182 3.56 4.26 17.85
N ARG A 183 4.54 4.26 16.93
CA ARG A 183 5.71 5.12 16.96
C ARG A 183 6.10 5.51 15.53
N MET A 184 6.44 6.77 15.35
CA MET A 184 7.01 7.28 14.11
C MET A 184 8.23 8.15 14.41
N GLN A 185 9.22 8.09 13.54
CA GLN A 185 10.39 8.96 13.55
C GLN A 185 10.64 9.44 12.12
N THR A 186 10.83 10.74 11.96
CA THR A 186 11.15 11.38 10.69
C THR A 186 12.61 11.86 10.70
N ASP A 187 13.19 12.06 9.53
CA ASP A 187 14.54 12.60 9.34
C ASP A 187 15.65 11.89 10.10
N VAL A 188 15.47 10.59 10.32
CA VAL A 188 16.50 9.73 10.90
C VAL A 188 17.19 8.89 9.82
N PRO A 189 18.51 8.62 9.95
CA PRO A 189 19.21 7.71 9.05
C PRO A 189 18.55 6.34 9.03
N VAL A 190 18.15 5.87 7.85
CA VAL A 190 17.48 4.58 7.67
C VAL A 190 18.43 3.62 6.95
N LYS A 191 18.80 2.54 7.62
CA LYS A 191 19.51 1.43 6.98
C LYS A 191 18.49 0.39 6.52
N MET A 192 18.43 0.17 5.22
CA MET A 192 17.71 -0.94 4.61
C MET A 192 18.74 -1.99 4.17
N ASP A 193 18.53 -3.22 4.57
CA ASP A 193 19.36 -4.36 4.18
C ASP A 193 18.42 -5.45 3.66
N PHE A 194 18.60 -5.83 2.41
CA PHE A 194 17.83 -6.88 1.78
C PHE A 194 18.76 -7.95 1.21
N SER A 195 19.29 -8.76 2.09
CA SER A 195 20.04 -9.95 1.70
C SER A 195 19.10 -11.15 1.57
N ILE A 196 19.21 -11.86 0.46
CA ILE A 196 18.46 -13.10 0.22
C ILE A 196 19.36 -14.26 0.64
N PRO A 197 18.95 -15.10 1.62
CA PRO A 197 19.76 -16.25 2.02
C PRO A 197 19.91 -17.25 0.86
N ALA A 198 21.12 -17.73 0.62
CA ALA A 198 21.46 -18.61 -0.53
C ALA A 198 20.63 -19.90 -0.59
N LYS A 199 20.10 -20.36 0.54
CA LYS A 199 19.29 -21.59 0.64
C LYS A 199 17.80 -21.38 0.29
N TYR A 200 17.37 -20.14 -0.02
CA TYR A 200 15.96 -19.85 -0.29
C TYR A 200 15.64 -20.09 -1.76
N LYS A 201 14.45 -20.63 -2.01
CA LYS A 201 13.96 -20.91 -3.36
C LYS A 201 13.24 -19.69 -3.94
N ARG A 202 13.61 -19.30 -5.15
CA ARG A 202 12.88 -18.26 -5.88
C ARG A 202 11.51 -18.79 -6.31
N ILE A 203 10.48 -17.96 -6.12
CA ILE A 203 9.10 -18.20 -6.56
C ILE A 203 8.54 -16.93 -7.21
N THR A 204 7.35 -17.03 -7.83
CA THR A 204 6.65 -15.89 -8.42
C THR A 204 5.82 -15.13 -7.38
N LEU A 205 5.50 -13.86 -7.67
CA LEU A 205 4.61 -13.06 -6.82
C LEU A 205 3.23 -13.72 -6.67
N SER A 206 2.68 -14.26 -7.75
CA SER A 206 1.40 -14.98 -7.73
C SER A 206 1.41 -16.19 -6.79
N GLN A 207 2.53 -16.92 -6.71
CA GLN A 207 2.69 -18.05 -5.80
C GLN A 207 2.71 -17.61 -4.33
N ILE A 208 3.37 -16.48 -4.01
CA ILE A 208 3.41 -15.97 -2.64
C ILE A 208 2.03 -15.46 -2.22
N ILE A 209 1.32 -14.72 -3.09
CA ILE A 209 -0.04 -14.24 -2.83
C ILE A 209 -0.98 -15.42 -2.58
N LYS A 210 -0.96 -16.44 -3.43
CA LYS A 210 -1.77 -17.66 -3.23
C LYS A 210 -1.47 -18.34 -1.89
N SER A 211 -0.21 -18.43 -1.49
CA SER A 211 0.15 -19.08 -0.23
C SER A 211 -0.34 -18.28 1.00
N LEU A 212 -0.34 -16.95 0.93
CA LEU A 212 -0.88 -16.10 2.00
C LEU A 212 -2.40 -16.22 2.11
N SER A 213 -3.10 -16.43 0.97
CA SER A 213 -4.55 -16.62 0.94
C SER A 213 -4.97 -18.05 1.32
N SER A 214 -4.09 -19.05 1.15
CA SER A 214 -4.37 -20.46 1.33
C SER A 214 -3.98 -21.02 2.71
N ASN A 215 -3.17 -20.30 3.47
CA ASN A 215 -2.81 -20.69 4.83
C ASN A 215 -4.01 -20.46 5.76
N LYS A 216 -4.97 -21.40 5.68
CA LYS A 216 -5.81 -21.74 6.83
C LYS A 216 -4.88 -22.37 7.87
N MET A 217 -4.32 -21.53 8.77
CA MET A 217 -3.76 -22.06 10.02
C MET A 217 -4.87 -22.29 11.02
#